data_a59cc72927fc067650cdcbb7a95e9629
#
_entry.id   a59cc72927fc067650cdcbb7a95e9629
#
_cell.length_a   1.000
_cell.length_b   1.000
_cell.length_c   1.000
_cell.angle_alpha   90.00
_cell.angle_beta   90.00
_cell.angle_gamma   90.00
#
_symmetry.space_group_name_H-M   'P 1'
#
loop_
_entity.id
_entity.type
_entity.pdbx_description
1 polymer ?
#
loop_
_entity_poly.entity_id
_entity_poly.type
_entity_poly.pdbx_seq_one_letter_code
_entity_poly.pdbx_strand_id
1 'polypeptide(L)'
;MRSSLVCVLVAVTCYIPFGISDAISPVFFTQELGWSSEDYAQIIGGPAMICGLVAALVGGWLVDRFGARNMMGLGFVGGAGAFVLFGLFESVWSQSSVVVFYLCFQQFFVSLSTVGKFALFMGVSWVRVAGTQFTAYMAFLNLSRSIGN
;
A
#
# COMPACT_ATOMS: atom_id res chain seq x y z
N MET A 1 18.71 -15.58 -11.81
CA MET A 1 18.95 -15.75 -10.36
C MET A 1 19.06 -14.43 -9.61
N ARG A 2 19.88 -13.43 -10.03
CA ARG A 2 20.01 -12.14 -9.31
C ARG A 2 18.68 -11.36 -9.19
N SER A 3 17.89 -11.31 -10.25
CA SER A 3 16.59 -10.60 -10.25
C SER A 3 15.58 -11.22 -9.29
N SER A 4 15.53 -12.56 -9.18
CA SER A 4 14.63 -13.26 -8.24
C SER A 4 15.02 -13.00 -6.79
N LEU A 5 16.32 -12.93 -6.45
CA LEU A 5 16.79 -12.58 -5.11
C LEU A 5 16.39 -11.14 -4.73
N VAL A 6 16.53 -10.21 -5.65
CA VAL A 6 16.08 -8.82 -5.42
C VAL A 6 14.58 -8.78 -5.18
N CYS A 7 13.77 -9.51 -5.95
CA CYS A 7 12.32 -9.59 -5.73
C CYS A 7 11.97 -10.19 -4.37
N VAL A 8 12.69 -11.21 -3.90
CA VAL A 8 12.49 -11.77 -2.54
C VAL A 8 12.82 -10.73 -1.47
N LEU A 9 13.94 -10.02 -1.59
CA LEU A 9 14.30 -8.96 -0.64
C LEU A 9 13.26 -7.85 -0.61
N VAL A 10 12.79 -7.41 -1.77
CA VAL A 10 11.69 -6.44 -1.88
C VAL A 10 10.42 -6.99 -1.23
N ALA A 11 10.05 -8.25 -1.49
CA ALA A 11 8.86 -8.88 -0.93
C ALA A 11 8.92 -8.97 0.61
N VAL A 12 10.09 -9.28 1.18
CA VAL A 12 10.26 -9.41 2.64
C VAL A 12 10.26 -8.07 3.36
N THR A 13 10.66 -6.98 2.70
CA THR A 13 10.85 -5.70 3.38
C THR A 13 9.76 -4.67 3.10
N CYS A 14 9.13 -4.71 1.93
CA CYS A 14 8.29 -3.61 1.47
C CYS A 14 6.94 -3.48 2.20
N TYR A 15 6.46 -4.52 2.87
CA TYR A 15 5.20 -4.49 3.60
C TYR A 15 5.35 -4.27 5.11
N ILE A 16 6.56 -4.29 5.66
CA ILE A 16 6.79 -4.00 7.09
C ILE A 16 6.21 -2.64 7.48
N PRO A 17 6.47 -1.53 6.75
CA PRO A 17 5.88 -0.23 7.09
C PRO A 17 4.36 -0.22 7.03
N PHE A 18 3.76 -0.98 6.11
CA PHE A 18 2.31 -1.10 6.02
C PHE A 18 1.72 -1.92 7.17
N GLY A 19 2.39 -3.00 7.60
CA GLY A 19 2.00 -3.75 8.79
C GLY A 19 1.98 -2.86 10.03
N ILE A 20 3.05 -2.09 10.27
CA ILE A 20 3.13 -1.12 11.37
C ILE A 20 1.99 -0.10 11.27
N SER A 21 1.73 0.43 10.07
CA SER A 21 0.64 1.38 9.85
C SER A 21 -0.73 0.75 10.14
N ASP A 22 -0.97 -0.48 9.69
CA ASP A 22 -2.23 -1.20 9.92
C ASP A 22 -2.48 -1.46 11.41
N ALA A 23 -1.43 -1.72 12.20
CA ALA A 23 -1.54 -1.91 13.63
C ALA A 23 -1.79 -0.60 14.39
N ILE A 24 -1.10 0.47 14.01
CA ILE A 24 -1.15 1.76 14.73
C ILE A 24 -2.35 2.60 14.31
N SER A 25 -2.74 2.60 13.04
CA SER A 25 -3.77 3.49 12.53
C SER A 25 -5.12 3.37 13.27
N PRO A 26 -5.71 2.19 13.51
CA PRO A 26 -6.97 2.10 14.24
C PRO A 26 -6.89 2.71 15.64
N VAL A 27 -5.78 2.46 16.35
CA VAL A 27 -5.54 2.98 17.71
C VAL A 27 -5.41 4.50 17.66
N PHE A 28 -4.62 5.03 16.74
CA PHE A 28 -4.43 6.47 16.58
C PHE A 28 -5.74 7.19 16.27
N PHE A 29 -6.52 6.70 15.30
CA PHE A 29 -7.78 7.36 14.93
C PHE A 29 -8.84 7.29 16.03
N THR A 30 -8.87 6.21 16.82
CA THR A 30 -9.85 6.08 17.90
C THR A 30 -9.44 6.76 19.19
N GLN A 31 -8.16 6.73 19.57
CA GLN A 31 -7.70 7.27 20.85
C GLN A 31 -7.28 8.74 20.77
N GLU A 32 -6.56 9.14 19.69
CA GLU A 32 -6.07 10.51 19.57
C GLU A 32 -7.05 11.41 18.85
N LEU A 33 -7.73 10.94 17.81
CA LEU A 33 -8.69 11.73 17.04
C LEU A 33 -10.13 11.58 17.53
N GLY A 34 -10.39 10.66 18.48
CA GLY A 34 -11.71 10.47 19.11
C GLY A 34 -12.78 9.91 18.16
N TRP A 35 -12.37 9.25 17.06
CA TRP A 35 -13.31 8.62 16.15
C TRP A 35 -13.88 7.33 16.75
N SER A 36 -15.14 7.02 16.42
CA SER A 36 -15.65 5.70 16.75
C SER A 36 -14.99 4.63 15.85
N SER A 37 -14.85 3.42 16.38
CA SER A 37 -14.32 2.30 15.58
C SER A 37 -15.20 2.02 14.35
N GLU A 38 -16.50 2.34 14.45
CA GLU A 38 -17.47 2.19 13.36
C GLU A 38 -17.23 3.23 12.26
N ASP A 39 -17.04 4.50 12.61
CA ASP A 39 -16.76 5.58 11.65
C ASP A 39 -15.46 5.29 10.88
N TYR A 40 -14.41 4.87 11.60
CA TYR A 40 -13.15 4.49 10.97
C TYR A 40 -13.32 3.33 9.99
N ALA A 41 -14.04 2.27 10.40
CA ALA A 41 -14.29 1.11 9.56
C ALA A 41 -15.14 1.46 8.31
N GLN A 42 -16.13 2.35 8.46
CA GLN A 42 -16.95 2.81 7.33
C GLN A 42 -16.12 3.60 6.30
N ILE A 43 -15.18 4.44 6.74
CA ILE A 43 -14.33 5.21 5.84
C ILE A 43 -13.33 4.31 5.12
N ILE A 44 -12.72 3.38 5.82
CA ILE A 44 -11.78 2.42 5.19
C ILE A 44 -12.51 1.48 4.23
N GLY A 45 -13.67 0.94 4.63
CA GLY A 45 -14.47 0.04 3.81
C GLY A 45 -15.30 0.72 2.71
N GLY A 46 -15.49 2.03 2.78
CA GLY A 46 -16.24 2.81 1.79
C GLY A 46 -15.32 3.65 0.90
N PRO A 47 -15.18 4.97 1.19
CA PRO A 47 -14.47 5.90 0.31
C PRO A 47 -13.02 5.49 0.02
N ALA A 48 -12.27 5.06 1.02
CA ALA A 48 -10.88 4.65 0.84
C ALA A 48 -10.76 3.41 -0.05
N MET A 49 -11.63 2.41 0.14
CA MET A 49 -11.67 1.21 -0.70
C MET A 49 -11.99 1.55 -2.16
N ILE A 50 -12.94 2.47 -2.41
CA ILE A 50 -13.26 2.93 -3.77
C ILE A 50 -12.05 3.61 -4.40
N CYS A 51 -11.35 4.49 -3.67
CA CYS A 51 -10.12 5.12 -4.14
C CYS A 51 -9.04 4.08 -4.47
N GLY A 52 -8.91 3.04 -3.65
CA GLY A 52 -8.00 1.92 -3.90
C GLY A 52 -8.36 1.13 -5.17
N LEU A 53 -9.64 0.89 -5.40
CA LEU A 53 -10.14 0.20 -6.61
C LEU A 53 -9.86 1.03 -7.87
N VAL A 54 -10.17 2.32 -7.84
CA VAL A 54 -9.85 3.24 -8.94
C VAL A 54 -8.35 3.26 -9.22
N ALA A 55 -7.53 3.35 -8.17
CA ALA A 55 -6.08 3.31 -8.29
C ALA A 55 -5.57 1.99 -8.88
N ALA A 56 -6.18 0.86 -8.54
CA ALA A 56 -5.81 -0.44 -9.11
C ALA A 56 -6.12 -0.52 -10.61
N LEU A 57 -7.29 -0.04 -11.04
CA LEU A 57 -7.69 -0.02 -12.45
C LEU A 57 -6.79 0.93 -13.28
N VAL A 58 -6.63 2.17 -12.81
CA VAL A 58 -5.75 3.16 -13.44
C VAL A 58 -4.30 2.70 -13.38
N GLY A 59 -3.90 2.08 -12.27
CA GLY A 59 -2.56 1.56 -12.05
C GLY A 59 -2.15 0.49 -13.05
N GLY A 60 -3.07 -0.39 -13.45
CA GLY A 60 -2.81 -1.36 -14.53
C GLY A 60 -2.40 -0.67 -15.82
N TRP A 61 -3.20 0.29 -16.28
CA TRP A 61 -2.89 1.07 -17.47
C TRP A 61 -1.58 1.88 -17.35
N LEU A 62 -1.33 2.47 -16.17
CA LEU A 62 -0.09 3.21 -15.91
C LEU A 62 1.13 2.29 -15.92
N VAL A 63 1.01 1.08 -15.37
CA VAL A 63 2.08 0.07 -15.38
C VAL A 63 2.43 -0.33 -16.80
N ASP A 64 1.44 -0.54 -17.66
CA ASP A 64 1.67 -0.87 -19.07
C ASP A 64 2.39 0.27 -19.81
N ARG A 65 2.09 1.52 -19.48
CA ARG A 65 2.66 2.69 -20.14
C ARG A 65 4.02 3.12 -19.60
N PHE A 66 4.22 3.10 -18.30
CA PHE A 66 5.41 3.66 -17.61
C PHE A 66 6.30 2.59 -16.97
N GLY A 67 5.87 1.35 -16.97
CA GLY A 67 6.59 0.21 -16.42
C GLY A 67 6.34 -0.02 -14.92
N ALA A 68 6.33 -1.29 -14.54
CA ALA A 68 6.02 -1.76 -13.20
C ALA A 68 6.93 -1.15 -12.11
N ARG A 69 8.23 -1.03 -12.40
CA ARG A 69 9.22 -0.50 -11.46
C ARG A 69 8.95 0.96 -11.09
N ASN A 70 8.64 1.78 -12.09
CA ASN A 70 8.40 3.21 -11.88
C ASN A 70 7.10 3.43 -11.10
N MET A 71 6.06 2.66 -11.41
CA MET A 71 4.77 2.75 -10.73
C MET A 71 4.84 2.25 -9.29
N MET A 72 5.59 1.19 -9.03
CA MET A 72 5.90 0.75 -7.67
C MET A 72 6.61 1.86 -6.88
N GLY A 73 7.65 2.47 -7.46
CA GLY A 73 8.40 3.58 -6.85
C GLY A 73 7.52 4.80 -6.58
N LEU A 74 6.70 5.20 -7.56
CA LEU A 74 5.76 6.30 -7.41
C LEU A 74 4.76 6.05 -6.27
N GLY A 75 4.23 4.83 -6.17
CA GLY A 75 3.32 4.44 -5.11
C GLY A 75 3.98 4.52 -3.72
N PHE A 76 5.23 4.08 -3.58
CA PHE A 76 5.97 4.21 -2.31
C PHE A 76 6.29 5.64 -1.95
N VAL A 77 6.78 6.44 -2.90
CA VAL A 77 7.12 7.86 -2.65
C VAL A 77 5.86 8.66 -2.33
N GLY A 78 4.77 8.43 -3.08
CA GLY A 78 3.49 9.09 -2.83
C GLY A 78 2.89 8.69 -1.47
N GLY A 79 2.93 7.40 -1.11
CA GLY A 79 2.49 6.92 0.19
C GLY A 79 3.32 7.48 1.34
N ALA A 80 4.65 7.45 1.24
CA ALA A 80 5.56 8.04 2.23
C ALA A 80 5.33 9.56 2.36
N GLY A 81 5.17 10.26 1.24
CA GLY A 81 4.85 11.69 1.23
C GLY A 81 3.52 11.99 1.94
N ALA A 82 2.50 11.16 1.73
CA ALA A 82 1.23 11.30 2.43
C ALA A 82 1.39 11.18 3.95
N PHE A 83 2.16 10.21 4.45
CA PHE A 83 2.45 10.05 5.87
C PHE A 83 3.20 11.25 6.45
N VAL A 84 4.24 11.72 5.75
CA VAL A 84 5.03 12.88 6.19
C VAL A 84 4.16 14.14 6.26
N LEU A 85 3.38 14.39 5.21
CA LEU A 85 2.48 15.54 5.19
C LEU A 85 1.44 15.47 6.31
N PHE A 86 0.82 14.31 6.51
CA PHE A 86 -0.15 14.14 7.59
C PHE A 86 0.47 14.36 8.97
N GLY A 87 1.70 13.85 9.20
CA GLY A 87 2.41 14.06 10.46
C GLY A 87 2.87 15.50 10.70
N LEU A 88 3.18 16.27 9.64
CA LEU A 88 3.61 17.68 9.77
C LEU A 88 2.44 18.65 10.02
N PHE A 89 1.24 18.31 9.61
CA PHE A 89 0.06 19.19 9.68
C PHE A 89 -0.94 18.73 10.76
N GLU A 90 -0.48 18.59 12.00
CA GLU A 90 -1.34 18.23 13.15
C GLU A 90 -2.53 19.16 13.33
N SER A 91 -2.39 20.45 12.98
CA SER A 91 -3.44 21.45 13.09
C SER A 91 -4.72 21.15 12.29
N VAL A 92 -4.62 20.27 11.28
CA VAL A 92 -5.77 19.89 10.44
C VAL A 92 -6.41 18.56 10.84
N TRP A 93 -5.88 17.85 11.84
CA TRP A 93 -6.44 16.58 12.30
C TRP A 93 -7.83 16.70 12.89
N SER A 94 -8.20 17.89 13.40
CA SER A 94 -9.55 18.18 13.86
C SER A 94 -10.61 18.24 12.76
N GLN A 95 -10.18 18.33 11.50
CA GLN A 95 -11.07 18.37 10.33
C GLN A 95 -11.28 17.00 9.74
N SER A 96 -12.41 16.35 10.02
CA SER A 96 -12.74 15.00 9.51
C SER A 96 -12.61 14.88 7.99
N SER A 97 -12.98 15.92 7.22
CA SER A 97 -12.86 15.90 5.76
C SER A 97 -11.41 15.81 5.27
N VAL A 98 -10.46 16.44 5.96
CA VAL A 98 -9.03 16.36 5.64
C VAL A 98 -8.48 14.97 5.94
N VAL A 99 -8.91 14.40 7.06
CA VAL A 99 -8.53 13.03 7.45
C VAL A 99 -9.06 12.00 6.46
N VAL A 100 -10.33 12.12 6.04
CA VAL A 100 -10.90 11.24 5.00
C VAL A 100 -10.14 11.38 3.68
N PHE A 101 -9.83 12.61 3.26
CA PHE A 101 -9.02 12.84 2.06
C PHE A 101 -7.64 12.18 2.17
N TYR A 102 -6.98 12.31 3.32
CA TYR A 102 -5.69 11.67 3.58
C TYR A 102 -5.78 10.14 3.45
N LEU A 103 -6.79 9.51 4.06
CA LEU A 103 -7.00 8.06 3.98
C LEU A 103 -7.25 7.59 2.54
N CYS A 104 -8.07 8.32 1.78
CA CYS A 104 -8.29 8.04 0.36
C CYS A 104 -7.01 8.19 -0.46
N PHE A 105 -6.26 9.26 -0.23
CA PHE A 105 -5.00 9.55 -0.92
C PHE A 105 -3.93 8.48 -0.61
N GLN A 106 -3.78 8.11 0.65
CA GLN A 106 -2.89 7.03 1.08
C GLN A 106 -3.28 5.71 0.40
N GLN A 107 -4.56 5.34 0.45
CA GLN A 107 -5.05 4.10 -0.14
C GLN A 107 -4.84 4.05 -1.67
N PHE A 108 -4.94 5.20 -2.33
CA PHE A 108 -4.62 5.30 -3.76
C PHE A 108 -3.17 4.90 -4.05
N PHE A 109 -2.19 5.46 -3.33
CA PHE A 109 -0.78 5.14 -3.55
C PHE A 109 -0.39 3.74 -3.09
N VAL A 110 -0.99 3.23 -2.02
CA VAL A 110 -0.84 1.83 -1.58
C VAL A 110 -1.28 0.87 -2.70
N SER A 111 -2.44 1.10 -3.28
CA SER A 111 -2.96 0.28 -4.37
C SER A 111 -2.11 0.39 -5.63
N LEU A 112 -1.67 1.59 -6.01
CA LEU A 112 -0.77 1.81 -7.14
C LEU A 112 0.56 1.06 -6.97
N SER A 113 1.16 1.13 -5.78
CA SER A 113 2.40 0.38 -5.47
C SER A 113 2.19 -1.13 -5.52
N THR A 114 1.01 -1.60 -5.11
CA THR A 114 0.65 -3.02 -5.11
C THR A 114 0.51 -3.57 -6.53
N VAL A 115 -0.17 -2.84 -7.42
CA VAL A 115 -0.26 -3.21 -8.85
C VAL A 115 1.13 -3.25 -9.48
N GLY A 116 1.97 -2.23 -9.23
CA GLY A 116 3.35 -2.21 -9.70
C GLY A 116 4.18 -3.39 -9.20
N LYS A 117 4.05 -3.77 -7.92
CA LYS A 117 4.73 -4.95 -7.35
C LYS A 117 4.29 -6.25 -8.01
N PHE A 118 2.99 -6.45 -8.18
CA PHE A 118 2.47 -7.67 -8.80
C PHE A 118 2.91 -7.80 -10.25
N ALA A 119 2.85 -6.72 -11.01
CA ALA A 119 3.34 -6.70 -12.39
C ALA A 119 4.86 -6.99 -12.46
N LEU A 120 5.65 -6.42 -11.53
CA LEU A 120 7.09 -6.71 -11.44
C LEU A 120 7.36 -8.19 -11.13
N PHE A 121 6.65 -8.77 -10.17
CA PHE A 121 6.83 -10.17 -9.79
C PHE A 121 6.42 -11.12 -10.92
N MET A 122 5.32 -10.83 -11.63
CA MET A 122 4.93 -11.59 -12.80
C MET A 122 5.98 -11.50 -13.91
N GLY A 123 6.51 -10.30 -14.17
CA GLY A 123 7.51 -10.08 -15.22
C GLY A 123 8.88 -10.74 -14.95
N VAL A 124 9.22 -10.99 -13.68
CA VAL A 124 10.48 -11.66 -13.28
C VAL A 124 10.31 -13.17 -13.12
N SER A 125 9.06 -13.64 -12.98
CA SER A 125 8.79 -15.08 -12.80
C SER A 125 9.10 -15.87 -14.07
N TRP A 126 9.80 -17.00 -13.91
CA TRP A 126 10.15 -17.87 -15.02
C TRP A 126 8.92 -18.65 -15.49
N VAL A 127 8.63 -18.62 -16.78
CA VAL A 127 7.40 -19.16 -17.39
C VAL A 127 7.09 -20.59 -16.95
N ARG A 128 8.12 -21.46 -16.81
CA ARG A 128 7.94 -22.88 -16.42
C ARG A 128 7.45 -23.07 -14.99
N VAL A 129 7.73 -22.13 -14.09
CA VAL A 129 7.43 -22.21 -12.65
C VAL A 129 6.79 -20.91 -12.14
N ALA A 130 6.22 -20.13 -13.05
CA ALA A 130 5.70 -18.80 -12.74
C ALA A 130 4.68 -18.81 -11.59
N GLY A 131 3.77 -19.80 -11.58
CA GLY A 131 2.78 -19.93 -10.50
C GLY A 131 3.43 -20.13 -9.13
N THR A 132 4.37 -21.06 -9.02
CA THR A 132 5.08 -21.36 -7.76
C THR A 132 5.91 -20.16 -7.28
N GLN A 133 6.64 -19.49 -8.19
CA GLN A 133 7.43 -18.31 -7.85
C GLN A 133 6.54 -17.15 -7.41
N PHE A 134 5.44 -16.89 -8.11
CA PHE A 134 4.50 -15.84 -7.73
C PHE A 134 3.86 -16.11 -6.36
N THR A 135 3.44 -17.38 -6.11
CA THR A 135 2.90 -17.77 -4.79
C THR A 135 3.95 -17.58 -3.68
N ALA A 136 5.21 -17.91 -3.94
CA ALA A 136 6.29 -17.67 -2.98
C ALA A 136 6.47 -16.17 -2.69
N TYR A 137 6.44 -15.29 -3.70
CA TYR A 137 6.49 -13.84 -3.49
C TYR A 137 5.30 -13.35 -2.67
N MET A 138 4.09 -13.86 -2.91
CA MET A 138 2.92 -13.53 -2.11
C MET A 138 3.06 -13.98 -0.66
N ALA A 139 3.60 -15.16 -0.42
CA ALA A 139 3.88 -15.66 0.93
C ALA A 139 4.88 -14.75 1.68
N PHE A 140 5.95 -14.31 1.00
CA PHE A 140 6.91 -13.36 1.58
C PHE A 140 6.32 -11.98 1.83
N LEU A 141 5.43 -11.48 0.97
CA LEU A 141 4.70 -10.24 1.21
C LEU A 141 3.82 -10.34 2.47
N ASN A 142 3.07 -11.43 2.61
CA ASN A 142 2.22 -11.65 3.79
C ASN A 142 3.06 -11.78 5.07
N LEU A 143 4.18 -12.51 5.01
CA LEU A 143 5.13 -12.60 6.12
C LEU A 143 5.68 -11.23 6.50
N SER A 144 6.08 -10.41 5.52
CA SER A 144 6.55 -9.04 5.73
C SER A 144 5.52 -8.18 6.47
N ARG A 145 4.24 -8.28 6.07
CA ARG A 145 3.14 -7.57 6.75
C ARG A 145 2.93 -8.07 8.18
N SER A 146 2.99 -9.39 8.39
CA SER A 146 2.84 -10.00 9.72
C SER A 146 3.98 -9.65 10.67
N ILE A 147 5.20 -9.40 10.16
CA ILE A 147 6.32 -8.92 10.99
C ILE A 147 6.10 -7.46 11.42
N GLY A 148 5.39 -6.67 10.62
CA GLY A 148 5.06 -5.28 10.95
C GLY A 148 3.90 -5.12 11.92
N ASN A 149 3.01 -6.11 12.04
CA ASN A 149 1.89 -6.11 12.99
C ASN A 149 2.32 -6.58 14.37
#